data_4248ddd2f75c75cdf4378655d20da608
#
_entry.id   4248ddd2f75c75cdf4378655d20da608
#
_cell.length_a   1.000
_cell.length_b   1.000
_cell.length_c   1.000
_cell.angle_alpha   90.00
_cell.angle_beta   90.00
_cell.angle_gamma   90.00
#
_symmetry.space_group_name_H-M   'P 1'
#
loop_
_entity.id
_entity.type
_entity.pdbx_description
1 polymer ?
#
loop_
_entity_poly.entity_id
_entity_poly.type
_entity_poly.pdbx_seq_one_letter_code
_entity_poly.pdbx_strand_id
1 'polypeptide(L)'
;MKETIRKFVPKFILALHWKYFKSRLSQFKGKETEDVFTTIYQKQYWGNKESVSGDGSTKEETQNIANHLPHVFKEYGIQSMLDIPCGDYYWMQHVTKDGVAYTGGDIVADLVESNNRKFEKQ
;
A
#
# COMPACT_ATOMS: atom_id res chain seq x y z
N MET A 1 1.07 -12.05 -18.95
CA MET A 1 1.52 -13.25 -18.22
C MET A 1 0.49 -13.81 -17.23
N LYS A 2 -0.29 -12.99 -16.51
CA LYS A 2 -1.33 -13.46 -15.56
C LYS A 2 -2.53 -14.18 -16.21
N GLU A 3 -2.94 -13.83 -17.42
CA GLU A 3 -4.05 -14.52 -18.13
C GLU A 3 -3.68 -15.88 -18.69
N THR A 4 -2.44 -16.09 -19.10
CA THR A 4 -1.98 -17.35 -19.70
C THR A 4 -1.90 -18.47 -18.67
N ILE A 5 -1.52 -18.14 -17.42
CA ILE A 5 -1.44 -19.11 -16.33
C ILE A 5 -2.83 -19.61 -15.91
N ARG A 6 -3.86 -18.78 -16.01
CA ARG A 6 -5.23 -19.13 -15.61
C ARG A 6 -5.85 -20.23 -16.49
N LYS A 7 -5.38 -20.39 -17.73
CA LYS A 7 -5.86 -21.42 -18.66
C LYS A 7 -5.36 -22.85 -18.34
N PHE A 8 -4.28 -22.97 -17.56
CA PHE A 8 -3.66 -24.25 -17.23
C PHE A 8 -3.92 -24.75 -15.81
N VAL A 9 -4.57 -23.95 -14.96
CA VAL A 9 -4.85 -24.36 -13.57
C VAL A 9 -6.17 -25.14 -13.53
N PRO A 10 -6.18 -26.40 -13.09
CA PRO A 10 -7.39 -27.20 -12.95
C PRO A 10 -8.44 -26.51 -12.07
N LYS A 11 -9.71 -26.58 -12.46
CA LYS A 11 -10.82 -25.92 -11.76
C LYS A 11 -10.90 -26.27 -10.27
N PHE A 12 -10.53 -27.48 -9.88
CA PHE A 12 -10.53 -27.89 -8.47
C PHE A 12 -9.46 -27.16 -7.65
N ILE A 13 -8.29 -26.85 -8.23
CA ILE A 13 -7.24 -26.05 -7.57
C ILE A 13 -7.71 -24.61 -7.37
N LEU A 14 -8.38 -24.03 -8.37
CA LEU A 14 -9.00 -22.72 -8.24
C LEU A 14 -10.07 -22.72 -7.15
N ALA A 15 -10.90 -23.77 -7.06
CA ALA A 15 -11.92 -23.89 -6.03
C ALA A 15 -11.32 -24.02 -4.61
N LEU A 16 -10.25 -24.80 -4.45
CA LEU A 16 -9.50 -24.89 -3.19
C LEU A 16 -8.87 -23.56 -2.80
N HIS A 17 -8.28 -22.87 -3.76
CA HIS A 17 -7.72 -21.54 -3.54
C HIS A 17 -8.80 -20.54 -3.11
N TRP A 18 -9.97 -20.54 -3.75
CA TRP A 18 -11.11 -19.70 -3.38
C TRP A 18 -11.67 -20.05 -2.00
N LYS A 19 -11.76 -21.33 -1.65
CA LYS A 19 -12.20 -21.77 -0.31
C LYS A 19 -11.22 -21.29 0.77
N TYR A 20 -9.93 -21.45 0.52
CA TYR A 20 -8.87 -20.96 1.40
C TYR A 20 -8.91 -19.43 1.57
N PHE A 21 -9.05 -18.71 0.46
CA PHE A 21 -9.14 -17.25 0.46
C PHE A 21 -10.38 -16.74 1.22
N LYS A 22 -11.55 -17.34 0.97
CA LYS A 22 -12.79 -17.03 1.71
C LYS A 22 -12.65 -17.30 3.21
N SER A 23 -12.00 -18.39 3.59
CA SER A 23 -11.74 -18.72 4.98
C SER A 23 -10.85 -17.66 5.65
N ARG A 24 -9.82 -17.18 4.95
CA ARG A 24 -8.96 -16.08 5.46
C ARG A 24 -9.72 -14.77 5.61
N LEU A 25 -10.63 -14.46 4.69
CA LEU A 25 -11.44 -13.24 4.77
C LEU A 25 -12.54 -13.32 5.83
N SER A 26 -13.01 -14.52 6.18
CA SER A 26 -14.08 -14.70 7.18
C SER A 26 -13.72 -14.15 8.56
N GLN A 27 -12.43 -14.11 8.90
CA GLN A 27 -11.94 -13.52 10.15
C GLN A 27 -12.20 -12.02 10.29
N PHE A 28 -12.44 -11.34 9.14
CA PHE A 28 -12.71 -9.90 9.10
C PHE A 28 -14.21 -9.57 9.08
N LYS A 29 -15.07 -10.58 8.97
CA LYS A 29 -16.52 -10.39 8.91
C LYS A 29 -17.03 -9.74 10.20
N GLY A 30 -17.72 -8.60 10.08
CA GLY A 30 -18.29 -7.88 11.21
C GLY A 30 -17.30 -7.08 12.04
N LYS A 31 -16.06 -6.94 11.57
CA LYS A 31 -15.06 -6.05 12.20
C LYS A 31 -15.13 -4.67 11.59
N GLU A 32 -14.77 -3.66 12.40
CA GLU A 32 -14.58 -2.30 11.92
C GLU A 32 -13.37 -2.22 10.98
N THR A 33 -13.40 -1.23 10.08
CA THR A 33 -12.36 -1.07 9.06
C THR A 33 -10.97 -0.90 9.67
N GLU A 34 -10.86 -0.14 10.75
CA GLU A 34 -9.61 0.08 11.49
C GLU A 34 -9.02 -1.24 12.01
N ASP A 35 -9.85 -2.09 12.64
CA ASP A 35 -9.43 -3.39 13.18
C ASP A 35 -8.94 -4.32 12.07
N VAL A 36 -9.59 -4.27 10.90
CA VAL A 36 -9.21 -5.06 9.73
C VAL A 36 -7.80 -4.66 9.26
N PHE A 37 -7.58 -3.37 8.99
CA PHE A 37 -6.30 -2.89 8.47
C PHE A 37 -5.18 -2.98 9.51
N THR A 38 -5.48 -2.73 10.79
CA THR A 38 -4.53 -2.95 11.89
C THR A 38 -4.10 -4.42 11.97
N THR A 39 -5.04 -5.36 11.84
CA THR A 39 -4.73 -6.80 11.79
C THR A 39 -3.87 -7.16 10.57
N ILE A 40 -4.17 -6.60 9.40
CA ILE A 40 -3.41 -6.82 8.16
C ILE A 40 -1.97 -6.34 8.35
N TYR A 41 -1.79 -5.14 8.89
CA TYR A 41 -0.48 -4.55 9.18
C TYR A 41 0.32 -5.40 10.18
N GLN A 42 -0.23 -5.68 11.35
CA GLN A 42 0.45 -6.40 12.43
C GLN A 42 0.86 -7.82 12.02
N LYS A 43 0.04 -8.51 11.23
CA LYS A 43 0.30 -9.87 10.75
C LYS A 43 1.01 -9.92 9.40
N GLN A 44 1.35 -8.77 8.82
CA GLN A 44 1.98 -8.67 7.51
C GLN A 44 1.28 -9.55 6.45
N TYR A 45 -0.05 -9.49 6.39
CA TYR A 45 -0.85 -10.37 5.54
C TYR A 45 -0.53 -10.26 4.05
N TRP A 46 -0.07 -9.12 3.59
CA TRP A 46 0.32 -8.94 2.18
C TRP A 46 1.68 -9.53 1.85
N GLY A 47 2.47 -9.96 2.88
CA GLY A 47 3.65 -10.78 2.72
C GLY A 47 4.79 -10.15 1.91
N ASN A 48 4.75 -8.84 1.65
CA ASN A 48 5.80 -8.15 0.92
C ASN A 48 6.98 -7.80 1.84
N LYS A 49 8.20 -8.14 1.40
CA LYS A 49 9.43 -7.88 2.15
C LYS A 49 9.90 -6.42 2.01
N GLU A 50 9.45 -5.74 0.97
CA GLU A 50 9.89 -4.40 0.60
C GLU A 50 9.01 -3.34 1.27
N SER A 51 7.69 -3.53 1.22
CA SER A 51 6.70 -2.61 1.78
C SER A 51 5.61 -3.38 2.52
N VAL A 52 5.25 -2.95 3.74
CA VAL A 52 4.13 -3.52 4.49
C VAL A 52 2.77 -3.15 3.89
N SER A 53 2.76 -2.15 2.99
CA SER A 53 1.57 -1.73 2.23
C SER A 53 1.25 -2.66 1.04
N GLY A 54 2.09 -3.68 0.79
CA GLY A 54 1.87 -4.72 -0.20
C GLY A 54 2.59 -4.50 -1.54
N ASP A 55 2.35 -5.43 -2.48
CA ASP A 55 3.06 -5.49 -3.76
C ASP A 55 2.91 -4.22 -4.60
N GLY A 56 1.74 -3.57 -4.57
CA GLY A 56 1.49 -2.33 -5.30
C GLY A 56 2.32 -1.13 -4.84
N SER A 57 2.96 -1.23 -3.66
CA SER A 57 3.81 -0.19 -3.07
C SER A 57 5.31 -0.46 -3.24
N THR A 58 5.68 -1.49 -4.00
CA THR A 58 7.08 -1.79 -4.31
C THR A 58 7.70 -0.71 -5.20
N LYS A 59 9.01 -0.64 -5.18
CA LYS A 59 9.78 0.32 -6.00
C LYS A 59 9.55 0.11 -7.50
N GLU A 60 9.46 -1.14 -7.93
CA GLU A 60 9.20 -1.52 -9.32
C GLU A 60 7.83 -1.01 -9.79
N GLU A 61 6.78 -1.29 -9.01
CA GLU A 61 5.41 -0.92 -9.39
C GLU A 61 5.17 0.61 -9.32
N THR A 62 5.85 1.31 -8.42
CA THR A 62 5.64 2.75 -8.18
C THR A 62 6.64 3.66 -8.87
N GLN A 63 7.69 3.13 -9.51
CA GLN A 63 8.76 3.91 -10.13
C GLN A 63 8.22 4.93 -11.14
N ASN A 64 7.24 4.53 -11.95
CA ASN A 64 6.67 5.40 -12.97
C ASN A 64 5.96 6.62 -12.35
N ILE A 65 5.08 6.40 -11.37
CA ILE A 65 4.39 7.49 -10.69
C ILE A 65 5.35 8.36 -9.89
N ALA A 66 6.34 7.76 -9.20
CA ALA A 66 7.33 8.50 -8.43
C ALA A 66 8.15 9.46 -9.30
N ASN A 67 8.47 9.06 -10.53
CA ASN A 67 9.20 9.89 -11.48
C ASN A 67 8.35 11.03 -12.09
N HIS A 68 7.03 10.84 -12.21
CA HIS A 68 6.15 11.80 -12.86
C HIS A 68 5.53 12.83 -11.90
N LEU A 69 5.31 12.46 -10.62
CA LEU A 69 4.70 13.35 -9.64
C LEU A 69 5.39 14.72 -9.52
N PRO A 70 6.74 14.84 -9.49
CA PRO A 70 7.40 16.14 -9.44
C PRO A 70 7.05 17.05 -10.63
N HIS A 71 6.85 16.49 -11.82
CA HIS A 71 6.42 17.24 -13.00
C HIS A 71 4.99 17.76 -12.84
N VAL A 72 4.09 16.93 -12.30
CA VAL A 72 2.71 17.31 -12.00
C VAL A 72 2.68 18.44 -10.96
N PHE A 73 3.47 18.33 -9.89
CA PHE A 73 3.55 19.37 -8.87
C PHE A 73 3.96 20.72 -9.47
N LYS A 74 4.96 20.72 -10.34
CA LYS A 74 5.45 21.93 -10.99
C LYS A 74 4.45 22.48 -12.02
N GLU A 75 3.89 21.61 -12.86
CA GLU A 75 2.96 22.00 -13.94
C GLU A 75 1.69 22.67 -13.39
N TYR A 76 1.14 22.13 -12.30
CA TYR A 76 -0.10 22.62 -11.70
C TYR A 76 0.12 23.55 -10.50
N GLY A 77 1.37 23.90 -10.19
CA GLY A 77 1.69 24.82 -9.08
C GLY A 77 1.26 24.29 -7.71
N ILE A 78 1.35 22.96 -7.52
CA ILE A 78 0.89 22.31 -6.28
C ILE A 78 1.84 22.68 -5.14
N GLN A 79 1.30 23.24 -4.07
CA GLN A 79 2.05 23.65 -2.89
C GLN A 79 1.83 22.74 -1.67
N SER A 80 0.79 21.92 -1.70
CA SER A 80 0.50 20.96 -0.65
C SER A 80 -0.12 19.70 -1.22
N MET A 81 0.15 18.56 -0.58
CA MET A 81 -0.36 17.24 -0.94
C MET A 81 -0.85 16.51 0.30
N LEU A 82 -2.06 15.96 0.21
CA LEU A 82 -2.63 15.03 1.19
C LEU A 82 -2.65 13.63 0.60
N ASP A 83 -2.01 12.68 1.28
CA ASP A 83 -1.90 11.28 0.89
C ASP A 83 -2.64 10.40 1.90
N ILE A 84 -3.79 9.85 1.53
CA ILE A 84 -4.65 9.01 2.38
C ILE A 84 -5.22 7.85 1.54
N PRO A 85 -4.94 6.62 1.89
CA PRO A 85 -4.01 6.13 2.93
C PRO A 85 -2.54 6.21 2.48
N CYS A 86 -1.67 6.74 3.33
CA CYS A 86 -0.24 6.90 3.00
C CYS A 86 0.58 5.61 3.11
N GLY A 87 0.03 4.58 3.74
CA GLY A 87 0.75 3.35 4.00
C GLY A 87 2.03 3.59 4.81
N ASP A 88 3.08 2.81 4.50
CA ASP A 88 4.39 2.88 5.16
C ASP A 88 5.33 3.94 4.58
N TYR A 89 4.82 4.82 3.73
CA TYR A 89 5.61 5.86 3.05
C TYR A 89 6.79 5.33 2.21
N TYR A 90 6.83 4.01 1.96
CA TYR A 90 7.98 3.34 1.36
C TYR A 90 8.38 3.91 0.00
N TRP A 91 7.44 4.07 -0.92
CA TRP A 91 7.76 4.61 -2.24
C TRP A 91 7.71 6.14 -2.28
N MET A 92 6.82 6.76 -1.51
CA MET A 92 6.62 8.21 -1.48
C MET A 92 7.87 8.97 -0.96
N GLN A 93 8.70 8.34 -0.11
CA GLN A 93 9.96 8.91 0.33
C GLN A 93 10.94 9.20 -0.83
N HIS A 94 10.79 8.50 -1.96
CA HIS A 94 11.64 8.67 -3.14
C HIS A 94 11.11 9.72 -4.13
N VAL A 95 9.92 10.28 -3.87
CA VAL A 95 9.34 11.35 -4.69
C VAL A 95 9.96 12.69 -4.27
N THR A 96 10.52 13.42 -5.23
CA THR A 96 10.98 14.79 -5.01
C THR A 96 9.78 15.70 -4.79
N LYS A 97 9.74 16.38 -3.65
CA LYS A 97 8.64 17.23 -3.19
C LYS A 97 9.06 18.68 -2.98
N ASP A 98 10.00 19.18 -3.80
CA ASP A 98 10.56 20.54 -3.65
C ASP A 98 9.46 21.60 -3.60
N GLY A 99 9.30 22.24 -2.43
CA GLY A 99 8.30 23.26 -2.19
C GLY A 99 6.87 22.74 -1.97
N VAL A 100 6.66 21.42 -1.94
CA VAL A 100 5.34 20.81 -1.67
C VAL A 100 5.26 20.32 -0.23
N ALA A 101 4.37 20.89 0.56
CA ALA A 101 4.07 20.42 1.90
C ALA A 101 3.31 19.08 1.83
N TYR A 102 3.92 18.02 2.33
CA TYR A 102 3.31 16.68 2.36
C TYR A 102 2.63 16.40 3.70
N THR A 103 1.43 15.86 3.63
CA THR A 103 0.72 15.33 4.80
C THR A 103 0.23 13.92 4.48
N GLY A 104 0.72 12.93 5.21
CA GLY A 104 0.27 11.54 5.12
C GLY A 104 -0.73 11.21 6.22
N GLY A 105 -1.76 10.43 5.90
CA GLY A 105 -2.72 9.90 6.86
C GLY A 105 -3.00 8.42 6.60
N ASP A 106 -3.20 7.65 7.66
CA ASP A 106 -3.61 6.24 7.56
C ASP A 106 -4.53 5.88 8.73
N ILE A 107 -5.41 4.90 8.54
CA ILE A 107 -6.30 4.39 9.57
C ILE A 107 -5.55 3.56 10.62
N VAL A 108 -4.37 3.05 10.29
CA VAL A 108 -3.53 2.23 11.17
C VAL A 108 -2.62 3.14 12.00
N ALA A 109 -2.99 3.42 13.23
CA ALA A 109 -2.26 4.34 14.12
C ALA A 109 -0.79 3.94 14.31
N ASP A 110 -0.50 2.65 14.55
CA ASP A 110 0.87 2.12 14.71
C ASP A 110 1.75 2.42 13.47
N LEU A 111 1.15 2.39 12.29
CA LEU A 111 1.83 2.69 11.03
C LEU A 111 2.20 4.17 10.92
N VAL A 112 1.24 5.05 11.25
CA VAL A 112 1.47 6.50 11.30
C VAL A 112 2.56 6.86 12.30
N GLU A 113 2.50 6.28 13.51
CA GLU A 113 3.52 6.50 14.53
C GLU A 113 4.91 6.00 14.07
N SER A 114 4.96 4.84 13.40
CA SER A 114 6.21 4.32 12.81
C SER A 114 6.76 5.27 11.74
N ASN A 115 5.91 5.82 10.88
CA ASN A 115 6.31 6.76 9.86
C ASN A 115 6.86 8.06 10.48
N ASN A 116 6.17 8.62 11.48
CA ASN A 116 6.62 9.81 12.19
C ASN A 116 8.01 9.60 12.79
N ARG A 117 8.23 8.49 13.49
CA ARG A 117 9.57 8.16 14.04
C ARG A 117 10.68 8.06 12.99
N LYS A 118 10.36 7.57 11.79
CA LYS A 118 11.34 7.34 10.73
C LYS A 118 11.62 8.59 9.89
N PHE A 119 10.60 9.43 9.66
CA PHE A 119 10.64 10.47 8.63
C PHE A 119 10.41 11.90 9.16
N GLU A 120 10.17 12.09 10.45
CA GLU A 120 9.90 13.39 11.09
C GLU A 120 11.06 14.43 10.95
N LYS A 121 12.23 14.00 10.47
CA LYS A 121 13.44 14.82 10.32
C LYS A 121 13.86 15.07 8.86
N GLN A 122 12.99 14.79 7.90
CA GLN A 122 13.33 15.00 6.49
C GLN A 122 12.70 16.28 5.92
#